data_1c14af54f0e84baa679e06152e45dd6d
#
_entry.id   1c14af54f0e84baa679e06152e45dd6d
#
_cell.length_a   1.000
_cell.length_b   1.000
_cell.length_c   1.000
_cell.angle_alpha   90.00
_cell.angle_beta   90.00
_cell.angle_gamma   90.00
#
_symmetry.space_group_name_H-M   'P 1'
#
loop_
_entity.id
_entity.type
_entity.pdbx_description
1 polymer ?
#
loop_
_entity_poly.entity_id
_entity_poly.type
_entity_poly.pdbx_seq_one_letter_code
_entity_poly.pdbx_strand_id
1 'polypeptide(L)'
;MTAPNGTTPAAARRDTSPPYLERGSRSYWRASVALLFAGYATFSLLYYVQPLLPEFSTTFGVSPAQSSLALSFSTGALAIAVFVAGFVSEGLSRHRLMTASLMLSSVLTLVAAFAPHWHQMLVLRALTGLALGGVPAVGMAYLAEEVHPDGLGLAMGLYVGGNAIGGMAGRVIAGVLADLFTWRIAIAAIGVLGLAATLAFRALLPPSRHFTPRRGLGFAQHRAALARHLAGRRELPVLFAMAFILMGGFVTLYNYVGYRLLAPPYSMNQATIGAIFVVYLVGVVASPWSGRMADSLGRGRVLIASVVIMLAGVALTLLQPVAAIACGIACVTFGFFAGHSTASGWVGRLATQGKGQAAALYLLSYYLGSSIVGSLGGRFWSASGWAGVAALVATLLTAGLAAAAWLRRRERSGAA
;
A
#
# COMPACT_ATOMS: atom_id res chain seq x y z
N MET A 1 -51.68 -58.13 1.29
CA MET A 1 -52.03 -56.71 1.08
C MET A 1 -51.02 -55.85 1.86
N THR A 2 -49.96 -55.46 1.20
CA THR A 2 -48.89 -54.61 1.77
C THR A 2 -49.01 -53.26 1.10
N ALA A 3 -49.22 -52.20 1.92
CA ALA A 3 -49.28 -50.79 1.49
C ALA A 3 -47.88 -50.28 1.09
N PRO A 4 -47.75 -49.49 0.03
CA PRO A 4 -46.47 -48.92 -0.34
C PRO A 4 -46.17 -47.68 0.54
N ASN A 5 -44.99 -47.67 1.16
CA ASN A 5 -44.40 -46.52 1.83
C ASN A 5 -44.17 -45.35 0.85
N GLY A 6 -44.98 -44.32 0.96
CA GLY A 6 -44.79 -43.07 0.28
C GLY A 6 -43.67 -42.28 0.93
N THR A 7 -42.46 -42.31 0.39
CA THR A 7 -41.40 -41.37 0.71
C THR A 7 -41.70 -40.05 0.03
N THR A 8 -42.16 -39.08 0.80
CA THR A 8 -42.27 -37.67 0.37
C THR A 8 -40.86 -37.14 0.03
N PRO A 9 -40.64 -36.59 -1.17
CA PRO A 9 -39.32 -35.97 -1.50
C PRO A 9 -39.07 -34.82 -0.52
N ALA A 10 -37.94 -34.87 0.17
CA ALA A 10 -37.46 -33.74 0.99
C ALA A 10 -37.41 -32.51 0.09
N ALA A 11 -38.26 -31.53 0.39
CA ALA A 11 -38.25 -30.24 -0.27
C ALA A 11 -36.83 -29.66 -0.15
N ALA A 12 -36.11 -29.52 -1.27
CA ALA A 12 -34.84 -28.88 -1.34
C ALA A 12 -34.99 -27.47 -0.72
N ARG A 13 -34.36 -27.23 0.41
CA ARG A 13 -34.29 -25.90 1.01
C ARG A 13 -33.71 -24.99 -0.06
N ARG A 14 -34.53 -24.11 -0.61
CA ARG A 14 -34.04 -23.03 -1.47
C ARG A 14 -33.04 -22.25 -0.64
N ASP A 15 -31.80 -22.20 -1.12
CA ASP A 15 -30.77 -21.37 -0.55
C ASP A 15 -31.27 -19.90 -0.66
N THR A 16 -31.65 -19.31 0.46
CA THR A 16 -32.20 -17.96 0.56
C THR A 16 -31.10 -16.90 0.68
N SER A 17 -29.83 -17.32 0.58
CA SER A 17 -28.71 -16.37 0.58
C SER A 17 -28.81 -15.46 -0.65
N PRO A 18 -28.53 -14.15 -0.50
CA PRO A 18 -28.53 -13.24 -1.63
C PRO A 18 -27.48 -13.69 -2.67
N PRO A 19 -27.75 -13.54 -3.99
CA PRO A 19 -26.80 -13.98 -5.00
C PRO A 19 -25.52 -13.14 -4.95
N TYR A 20 -24.36 -13.80 -5.13
CA TYR A 20 -23.06 -13.13 -5.29
C TYR A 20 -23.04 -12.24 -6.54
N LEU A 21 -22.12 -11.27 -6.54
CA LEU A 21 -21.84 -10.47 -7.73
C LEU A 21 -21.10 -11.34 -8.76
N GLU A 22 -21.82 -11.81 -9.76
CA GLU A 22 -21.29 -12.70 -10.79
C GLU A 22 -20.45 -11.94 -11.81
N ARG A 23 -19.34 -12.55 -12.25
CA ARG A 23 -18.46 -12.02 -13.27
C ARG A 23 -19.24 -11.65 -14.54
N GLY A 24 -19.06 -10.43 -15.05
CA GLY A 24 -19.75 -9.91 -16.22
C GLY A 24 -21.08 -9.20 -15.92
N SER A 25 -21.66 -9.36 -14.74
CA SER A 25 -22.87 -8.64 -14.35
C SER A 25 -22.61 -7.13 -14.17
N ARG A 26 -23.65 -6.31 -14.37
CA ARG A 26 -23.57 -4.87 -14.16
C ARG A 26 -23.14 -4.52 -12.72
N SER A 27 -23.62 -5.25 -11.74
CA SER A 27 -23.28 -5.03 -10.33
C SER A 27 -21.82 -5.39 -10.03
N TYR A 28 -21.28 -6.45 -10.66
CA TYR A 28 -19.88 -6.83 -10.57
C TYR A 28 -18.95 -5.72 -11.09
N TRP A 29 -19.24 -5.19 -12.30
CA TRP A 29 -18.44 -4.12 -12.87
C TRP A 29 -18.53 -2.84 -12.06
N ARG A 30 -19.72 -2.50 -11.53
CA ARG A 30 -19.90 -1.36 -10.64
C ARG A 30 -19.06 -1.50 -9.37
N ALA A 31 -19.06 -2.66 -8.71
CA ALA A 31 -18.25 -2.91 -7.53
C ALA A 31 -16.75 -2.82 -7.85
N SER A 32 -16.30 -3.45 -8.92
CA SER A 32 -14.90 -3.49 -9.33
C SER A 32 -14.36 -2.10 -9.66
N VAL A 33 -15.11 -1.28 -10.41
CA VAL A 33 -14.75 0.10 -10.75
C VAL A 33 -14.82 1.01 -9.52
N ALA A 34 -15.81 0.80 -8.64
CA ALA A 34 -15.86 1.53 -7.37
C ALA A 34 -14.58 1.31 -6.55
N LEU A 35 -14.15 0.06 -6.39
CA LEU A 35 -12.93 -0.27 -5.64
C LEU A 35 -11.65 0.24 -6.35
N LEU A 36 -11.64 0.30 -7.69
CA LEU A 36 -10.56 0.97 -8.43
C LEU A 36 -10.46 2.46 -8.04
N PHE A 37 -11.60 3.18 -7.99
CA PHE A 37 -11.63 4.57 -7.53
C PHE A 37 -11.23 4.72 -6.05
N ALA A 38 -11.63 3.77 -5.20
CA ALA A 38 -11.22 3.78 -3.79
C ALA A 38 -9.71 3.60 -3.65
N GLY A 39 -9.12 2.67 -4.40
CA GLY A 39 -7.67 2.46 -4.46
C GLY A 39 -6.93 3.70 -4.99
N TYR A 40 -7.42 4.26 -6.10
CA TYR A 40 -6.89 5.49 -6.67
C TYR A 40 -6.88 6.64 -5.65
N ALA A 41 -8.02 6.93 -5.01
CA ALA A 41 -8.13 8.01 -4.04
C ALA A 41 -7.20 7.78 -2.84
N THR A 42 -7.19 6.56 -2.29
CA THR A 42 -6.37 6.22 -1.12
C THR A 42 -4.88 6.51 -1.37
N PHE A 43 -4.33 6.00 -2.47
CA PHE A 43 -2.91 6.11 -2.74
C PHE A 43 -2.52 7.48 -3.31
N SER A 44 -3.40 8.14 -4.05
CA SER A 44 -3.21 9.52 -4.48
C SER A 44 -3.14 10.46 -3.27
N LEU A 45 -4.14 10.43 -2.37
CA LEU A 45 -4.19 11.25 -1.16
C LEU A 45 -3.05 10.96 -0.16
N LEU A 46 -2.52 9.74 -0.16
CA LEU A 46 -1.41 9.38 0.73
C LEU A 46 -0.06 9.90 0.23
N TYR A 47 0.22 9.72 -1.07
CA TYR A 47 1.59 9.82 -1.60
C TYR A 47 1.89 11.06 -2.45
N TYR A 48 0.92 11.90 -2.77
CA TYR A 48 1.12 13.12 -3.59
C TYR A 48 2.20 14.06 -3.04
N VAL A 49 2.48 14.01 -1.74
CA VAL A 49 3.46 14.90 -1.10
C VAL A 49 4.91 14.60 -1.48
N GLN A 50 5.23 13.40 -2.00
CA GLN A 50 6.63 13.02 -2.27
C GLN A 50 7.35 13.97 -3.24
N PRO A 51 6.82 14.33 -4.40
CA PRO A 51 7.47 15.33 -5.25
C PRO A 51 7.51 16.73 -4.62
N LEU A 52 6.62 17.03 -3.66
CA LEU A 52 6.53 18.33 -3.02
C LEU A 52 7.47 18.51 -1.81
N LEU A 53 8.19 17.48 -1.40
CA LEU A 53 9.06 17.54 -0.22
C LEU A 53 10.13 18.66 -0.32
N PRO A 54 10.79 18.87 -1.48
CA PRO A 54 11.71 19.99 -1.63
C PRO A 54 11.03 21.37 -1.50
N GLU A 55 9.82 21.52 -2.04
CA GLU A 55 9.02 22.75 -1.93
C GLU A 55 8.63 23.06 -0.48
N PHE A 56 8.31 22.02 0.31
CA PHE A 56 8.04 22.20 1.74
C PHE A 56 9.28 22.63 2.49
N SER A 57 10.47 22.12 2.12
CA SER A 57 11.73 22.55 2.73
C SER A 57 11.98 24.05 2.52
N THR A 58 11.76 24.56 1.31
CA THR A 58 11.95 25.98 1.00
C THR A 58 10.86 26.86 1.61
N THR A 59 9.59 26.46 1.48
CA THR A 59 8.45 27.28 1.94
C THR A 59 8.40 27.42 3.46
N PHE A 60 8.67 26.35 4.19
CA PHE A 60 8.56 26.33 5.66
C PHE A 60 9.90 26.48 6.38
N GLY A 61 11.02 26.58 5.64
CA GLY A 61 12.37 26.67 6.24
C GLY A 61 12.76 25.42 7.02
N VAL A 62 12.31 24.24 6.58
CA VAL A 62 12.55 22.96 7.28
C VAL A 62 13.58 22.11 6.54
N SER A 63 14.33 21.30 7.29
CA SER A 63 15.30 20.38 6.69
C SER A 63 14.62 19.29 5.85
N PRO A 64 15.34 18.63 4.91
CA PRO A 64 14.81 17.49 4.15
C PRO A 64 14.29 16.37 5.05
N ALA A 65 14.93 16.13 6.20
CA ALA A 65 14.46 15.18 7.21
C ALA A 65 13.10 15.59 7.80
N GLN A 66 12.95 16.86 8.15
CA GLN A 66 11.68 17.38 8.64
C GLN A 66 10.60 17.36 7.57
N SER A 67 10.93 17.77 6.34
CA SER A 67 9.98 17.76 5.22
C SER A 67 9.42 16.36 4.95
N SER A 68 10.24 15.31 5.03
CA SER A 68 9.80 13.92 4.86
C SER A 68 8.76 13.48 5.89
N LEU A 69 8.64 14.18 7.03
CA LEU A 69 7.61 13.94 8.03
C LEU A 69 6.20 14.14 7.48
N ALA A 70 6.00 14.95 6.44
CA ALA A 70 4.71 15.10 5.77
C ALA A 70 4.17 13.77 5.25
N LEU A 71 5.03 12.88 4.75
CA LEU A 71 4.64 11.53 4.37
C LEU A 71 4.64 10.59 5.58
N SER A 72 5.66 10.65 6.41
CA SER A 72 5.87 9.73 7.53
C SER A 72 4.76 9.78 8.57
N PHE A 73 4.24 10.96 8.89
CA PHE A 73 3.08 11.11 9.78
C PHE A 73 1.83 10.47 9.18
N SER A 74 1.62 10.60 7.87
CA SER A 74 0.47 9.94 7.22
C SER A 74 0.62 8.43 7.18
N THR A 75 1.79 7.92 6.80
CA THR A 75 2.01 6.47 6.70
C THR A 75 2.06 5.80 8.06
N GLY A 76 2.65 6.46 9.07
CA GLY A 76 2.66 5.98 10.45
C GLY A 76 1.26 5.95 11.07
N ALA A 77 0.48 7.01 10.88
CA ALA A 77 -0.90 7.07 11.32
C ALA A 77 -1.79 6.04 10.61
N LEU A 78 -1.59 5.86 9.29
CA LEU A 78 -2.26 4.82 8.51
C LEU A 78 -1.89 3.41 9.02
N ALA A 79 -0.64 3.15 9.37
CA ALA A 79 -0.21 1.88 9.95
C ALA A 79 -1.03 1.53 11.19
N ILE A 80 -1.16 2.48 12.11
CA ILE A 80 -1.96 2.34 13.32
C ILE A 80 -3.44 2.13 12.97
N ALA A 81 -3.98 2.95 12.06
CA ALA A 81 -5.39 2.91 11.67
C ALA A 81 -5.77 1.55 11.03
N VAL A 82 -4.95 1.02 10.11
CA VAL A 82 -5.19 -0.29 9.47
C VAL A 82 -5.10 -1.42 10.50
N PHE A 83 -4.13 -1.33 11.41
CA PHE A 83 -3.99 -2.31 12.48
C PHE A 83 -5.21 -2.31 13.40
N VAL A 84 -5.66 -1.14 13.87
CA VAL A 84 -6.87 -1.00 14.73
C VAL A 84 -8.13 -1.42 13.97
N ALA A 85 -8.26 -1.02 12.70
CA ALA A 85 -9.41 -1.37 11.89
C ALA A 85 -9.54 -2.90 11.68
N GLY A 86 -8.45 -3.64 11.66
CA GLY A 86 -8.46 -5.10 11.65
C GLY A 86 -9.20 -5.73 12.84
N PHE A 87 -9.36 -4.98 13.94
CA PHE A 87 -10.08 -5.43 15.14
C PHE A 87 -11.51 -4.88 15.22
N VAL A 88 -11.75 -3.67 14.73
CA VAL A 88 -13.02 -2.94 14.94
C VAL A 88 -13.95 -3.05 13.73
N SER A 89 -13.43 -3.30 12.54
CA SER A 89 -14.20 -3.23 11.29
C SER A 89 -15.31 -4.28 11.14
N GLU A 90 -15.30 -5.35 11.94
CA GLU A 90 -16.32 -6.40 11.89
C GLU A 90 -17.72 -5.93 12.34
N GLY A 91 -17.79 -4.83 13.10
CA GLY A 91 -19.05 -4.24 13.56
C GLY A 91 -19.60 -3.10 12.68
N LEU A 92 -18.81 -2.63 11.69
CA LEU A 92 -19.12 -1.45 10.90
C LEU A 92 -19.49 -1.80 9.45
N SER A 93 -20.52 -1.13 8.91
CA SER A 93 -20.88 -1.28 7.49
C SER A 93 -19.69 -0.95 6.60
N ARG A 94 -19.28 -1.92 5.75
CA ARG A 94 -18.14 -1.80 4.82
C ARG A 94 -18.26 -0.55 3.95
N HIS A 95 -19.44 -0.34 3.36
CA HIS A 95 -19.74 0.80 2.50
C HIS A 95 -19.60 2.14 3.24
N ARG A 96 -20.18 2.26 4.45
CA ARG A 96 -20.14 3.51 5.24
C ARG A 96 -18.72 3.82 5.69
N LEU A 97 -17.99 2.83 6.16
CA LEU A 97 -16.62 3.00 6.63
C LEU A 97 -15.70 3.48 5.50
N MET A 98 -15.71 2.83 4.34
CA MET A 98 -14.89 3.24 3.18
C MET A 98 -15.28 4.63 2.68
N THR A 99 -16.58 4.94 2.58
CA THR A 99 -17.03 6.26 2.12
C THR A 99 -16.61 7.36 3.08
N ALA A 100 -16.80 7.19 4.38
CA ALA A 100 -16.39 8.17 5.40
C ALA A 100 -14.87 8.36 5.40
N SER A 101 -14.12 7.28 5.29
CA SER A 101 -12.67 7.26 5.19
C SER A 101 -12.16 8.12 4.03
N LEU A 102 -12.66 7.88 2.81
CA LEU A 102 -12.26 8.63 1.62
C LEU A 102 -12.72 10.09 1.66
N MET A 103 -13.95 10.34 2.11
CA MET A 103 -14.50 11.70 2.22
C MET A 103 -13.68 12.54 3.19
N LEU A 104 -13.46 12.04 4.40
CA LEU A 104 -12.69 12.75 5.43
C LEU A 104 -11.26 13.00 4.97
N SER A 105 -10.60 12.00 4.36
CA SER A 105 -9.22 12.15 3.86
C SER A 105 -9.11 13.19 2.75
N SER A 106 -10.09 13.25 1.85
CA SER A 106 -10.13 14.23 0.75
C SER A 106 -10.32 15.65 1.30
N VAL A 107 -11.24 15.82 2.25
CA VAL A 107 -11.47 17.11 2.92
C VAL A 107 -10.24 17.56 3.70
N LEU A 108 -9.61 16.67 4.48
CA LEU A 108 -8.37 16.99 5.21
C LEU A 108 -7.24 17.38 4.26
N THR A 109 -7.17 16.75 3.08
CA THR A 109 -6.19 17.12 2.05
C THR A 109 -6.48 18.51 1.47
N LEU A 110 -7.75 18.85 1.22
CA LEU A 110 -8.12 20.21 0.80
C LEU A 110 -7.76 21.25 1.86
N VAL A 111 -8.03 20.97 3.13
CA VAL A 111 -7.67 21.85 4.25
C VAL A 111 -6.15 22.02 4.34
N ALA A 112 -5.38 20.97 4.07
CA ALA A 112 -3.91 21.01 4.08
C ALA A 112 -3.32 21.96 3.04
N ALA A 113 -4.03 22.24 1.93
CA ALA A 113 -3.60 23.24 0.95
C ALA A 113 -3.52 24.65 1.54
N PHE A 114 -4.28 24.94 2.59
CA PHE A 114 -4.34 26.24 3.26
C PHE A 114 -3.52 26.31 4.55
N ALA A 115 -2.74 25.27 4.89
CA ALA A 115 -1.94 25.23 6.10
C ALA A 115 -0.87 26.36 6.10
N PRO A 116 -0.94 27.34 7.02
CA PRO A 116 0.04 28.44 7.08
C PRO A 116 1.34 28.01 7.77
N HIS A 117 1.30 26.99 8.64
CA HIS A 117 2.45 26.58 9.43
C HIS A 117 2.75 25.09 9.26
N TRP A 118 4.04 24.74 9.37
CA TRP A 118 4.51 23.36 9.22
C TRP A 118 3.82 22.36 10.16
N HIS A 119 3.64 22.70 11.43
CA HIS A 119 3.00 21.81 12.41
C HIS A 119 1.54 21.50 12.05
N GLN A 120 0.81 22.47 11.51
CA GLN A 120 -0.56 22.24 11.05
C GLN A 120 -0.57 21.29 9.85
N MET A 121 0.37 21.44 8.91
CA MET A 121 0.54 20.47 7.81
C MET A 121 0.75 19.07 8.37
N LEU A 122 1.65 18.88 9.36
CA LEU A 122 1.91 17.56 9.95
C LEU A 122 0.68 16.97 10.64
N VAL A 123 -0.08 17.77 11.40
CA VAL A 123 -1.31 17.32 12.04
C VAL A 123 -2.34 16.88 10.99
N LEU A 124 -2.57 17.68 9.96
CA LEU A 124 -3.51 17.36 8.87
C LEU A 124 -3.07 16.09 8.12
N ARG A 125 -1.77 15.91 7.91
CA ARG A 125 -1.22 14.70 7.29
C ARG A 125 -1.42 13.46 8.18
N ALA A 126 -1.22 13.57 9.49
CA ALA A 126 -1.49 12.49 10.43
C ALA A 126 -2.99 12.11 10.43
N LEU A 127 -3.88 13.11 10.52
CA LEU A 127 -5.32 12.89 10.46
C LEU A 127 -5.76 12.27 9.12
N THR A 128 -5.16 12.70 8.00
CA THR A 128 -5.39 12.09 6.68
C THR A 128 -5.00 10.61 6.70
N GLY A 129 -3.84 10.28 7.27
CA GLY A 129 -3.40 8.89 7.41
C GLY A 129 -4.34 8.03 8.25
N LEU A 130 -4.79 8.55 9.40
CA LEU A 130 -5.79 7.87 10.25
C LEU A 130 -7.09 7.63 9.47
N ALA A 131 -7.59 8.67 8.80
CA ALA A 131 -8.82 8.59 8.04
C ALA A 131 -8.73 7.56 6.89
N LEU A 132 -7.60 7.49 6.17
CA LEU A 132 -7.41 6.56 5.07
C LEU A 132 -7.45 5.08 5.48
N GLY A 133 -7.24 4.75 6.76
CA GLY A 133 -7.16 3.36 7.24
C GLY A 133 -8.40 2.51 6.98
N GLY A 134 -9.56 3.12 6.82
CA GLY A 134 -10.81 2.39 6.60
C GLY A 134 -10.92 1.69 5.23
N VAL A 135 -10.20 2.12 4.20
CA VAL A 135 -10.26 1.49 2.87
C VAL A 135 -9.40 0.23 2.78
N PRO A 136 -8.08 0.26 3.09
CA PRO A 136 -7.25 -0.94 3.03
C PRO A 136 -7.73 -2.04 3.97
N ALA A 137 -8.32 -1.65 5.11
CA ALA A 137 -8.79 -2.59 6.11
C ALA A 137 -9.97 -3.46 5.62
N VAL A 138 -10.88 -2.88 4.83
CA VAL A 138 -12.13 -3.57 4.48
C VAL A 138 -12.39 -3.73 2.98
N GLY A 139 -11.63 -3.07 2.09
CA GLY A 139 -11.86 -3.12 0.66
C GLY A 139 -11.74 -4.54 0.08
N MET A 140 -10.67 -5.25 0.46
CA MET A 140 -10.48 -6.65 0.05
C MET A 140 -11.52 -7.58 0.69
N ALA A 141 -11.91 -7.32 1.95
CA ALA A 141 -12.94 -8.10 2.64
C ALA A 141 -14.30 -7.96 1.93
N TYR A 142 -14.68 -6.72 1.55
CA TYR A 142 -15.90 -6.50 0.77
C TYR A 142 -15.91 -7.30 -0.53
N LEU A 143 -14.80 -7.30 -1.29
CA LEU A 143 -14.73 -8.09 -2.52
C LEU A 143 -14.85 -9.59 -2.25
N ALA A 144 -14.18 -10.09 -1.23
CA ALA A 144 -14.23 -11.52 -0.86
C ALA A 144 -15.60 -11.95 -0.35
N GLU A 145 -16.37 -11.05 0.27
CA GLU A 145 -17.71 -11.30 0.79
C GLU A 145 -18.78 -11.25 -0.30
N GLU A 146 -18.66 -10.32 -1.27
CA GLU A 146 -19.75 -9.99 -2.20
C GLU A 146 -19.55 -10.57 -3.61
N VAL A 147 -18.30 -10.84 -4.04
CA VAL A 147 -17.98 -11.29 -5.40
C VAL A 147 -17.86 -12.81 -5.46
N HIS A 148 -18.48 -13.43 -6.50
CA HIS A 148 -18.33 -14.85 -6.75
C HIS A 148 -16.85 -15.24 -6.95
N PRO A 149 -16.38 -16.39 -6.45
CA PRO A 149 -14.98 -16.81 -6.54
C PRO A 149 -14.36 -16.71 -7.95
N ASP A 150 -15.12 -17.02 -9.01
CA ASP A 150 -14.65 -16.95 -10.41
C ASP A 150 -14.33 -15.52 -10.89
N GLY A 151 -14.93 -14.50 -10.28
CA GLY A 151 -14.70 -13.09 -10.58
C GLY A 151 -13.73 -12.39 -9.63
N LEU A 152 -13.44 -13.00 -8.48
CA LEU A 152 -12.73 -12.35 -7.38
C LEU A 152 -11.32 -11.90 -7.77
N GLY A 153 -10.58 -12.71 -8.51
CA GLY A 153 -9.21 -12.38 -8.93
C GLY A 153 -9.12 -11.10 -9.78
N LEU A 154 -10.05 -10.91 -10.74
CA LEU A 154 -10.09 -9.70 -11.56
C LEU A 154 -10.50 -8.48 -10.73
N ALA A 155 -11.50 -8.60 -9.86
CA ALA A 155 -11.96 -7.50 -9.01
C ALA A 155 -10.85 -7.03 -8.05
N MET A 156 -10.14 -7.97 -7.42
CA MET A 156 -8.95 -7.69 -6.59
C MET A 156 -7.83 -7.01 -7.41
N GLY A 157 -7.60 -7.51 -8.64
CA GLY A 157 -6.63 -6.92 -9.56
C GLY A 157 -6.95 -5.47 -9.92
N LEU A 158 -8.21 -5.13 -10.15
CA LEU A 158 -8.66 -3.77 -10.42
C LEU A 158 -8.49 -2.85 -9.20
N TYR A 159 -8.78 -3.34 -7.98
CA TYR A 159 -8.53 -2.58 -6.75
C TYR A 159 -7.03 -2.28 -6.56
N VAL A 160 -6.17 -3.28 -6.71
CA VAL A 160 -4.71 -3.12 -6.62
C VAL A 160 -4.18 -2.24 -7.76
N GLY A 161 -4.72 -2.39 -8.97
CA GLY A 161 -4.45 -1.51 -10.10
C GLY A 161 -4.81 -0.05 -9.80
N GLY A 162 -5.95 0.18 -9.16
CA GLY A 162 -6.36 1.49 -8.65
C GLY A 162 -5.33 2.09 -7.69
N ASN A 163 -4.80 1.29 -6.75
CA ASN A 163 -3.73 1.72 -5.84
C ASN A 163 -2.47 2.18 -6.60
N ALA A 164 -2.04 1.41 -7.60
CA ALA A 164 -0.84 1.72 -8.39
C ALA A 164 -1.04 2.99 -9.23
N ILE A 165 -2.19 3.09 -9.94
CA ILE A 165 -2.54 4.25 -10.75
C ILE A 165 -2.67 5.50 -9.86
N GLY A 166 -3.37 5.40 -8.73
CA GLY A 166 -3.54 6.52 -7.80
C GLY A 166 -2.21 6.99 -7.21
N GLY A 167 -1.37 6.03 -6.81
CA GLY A 167 -0.03 6.33 -6.30
C GLY A 167 0.85 7.04 -7.33
N MET A 168 0.82 6.62 -8.58
CA MET A 168 1.53 7.26 -9.68
C MET A 168 0.92 8.62 -10.03
N ALA A 169 -0.37 8.64 -10.36
CA ALA A 169 -1.05 9.82 -10.87
C ALA A 169 -1.05 10.96 -9.83
N GLY A 170 -1.26 10.66 -8.55
CA GLY A 170 -1.20 11.66 -7.49
C GLY A 170 0.13 12.41 -7.44
N ARG A 171 1.25 11.70 -7.62
CA ARG A 171 2.59 12.30 -7.63
C ARG A 171 2.87 13.07 -8.92
N VAL A 172 2.51 12.50 -10.09
CA VAL A 172 2.69 13.17 -11.38
C VAL A 172 1.90 14.47 -11.42
N ILE A 173 0.61 14.41 -11.07
CA ILE A 173 -0.27 15.60 -11.04
C ILE A 173 0.26 16.63 -10.04
N ALA A 174 0.66 16.21 -8.84
CA ALA A 174 1.20 17.13 -7.85
C ALA A 174 2.50 17.79 -8.31
N GLY A 175 3.42 17.05 -8.94
CA GLY A 175 4.66 17.59 -9.48
C GLY A 175 4.42 18.60 -10.61
N VAL A 176 3.55 18.26 -11.58
CA VAL A 176 3.21 19.13 -12.71
C VAL A 176 2.50 20.41 -12.22
N LEU A 177 1.52 20.29 -11.33
CA LEU A 177 0.81 21.46 -10.84
C LEU A 177 1.65 22.35 -9.92
N ALA A 178 2.61 21.78 -9.20
CA ALA A 178 3.55 22.56 -8.42
C ALA A 178 4.54 23.33 -9.30
N ASP A 179 4.93 22.75 -10.43
CA ASP A 179 5.80 23.42 -11.40
C ASP A 179 5.11 24.58 -12.13
N LEU A 180 3.85 24.36 -12.57
CA LEU A 180 3.07 25.35 -13.32
C LEU A 180 2.46 26.44 -12.45
N PHE A 181 2.19 26.15 -11.18
CA PHE A 181 1.48 27.04 -10.25
C PHE A 181 2.19 27.07 -8.89
N THR A 182 1.57 26.43 -7.88
CA THR A 182 2.13 26.33 -6.53
C THR A 182 1.82 24.96 -5.93
N TRP A 183 2.58 24.56 -4.93
CA TRP A 183 2.28 23.33 -4.19
C TRP A 183 0.90 23.36 -3.51
N ARG A 184 0.38 24.55 -3.15
CA ARG A 184 -0.96 24.71 -2.56
C ARG A 184 -2.05 24.36 -3.57
N ILE A 185 -1.95 24.81 -4.81
CA ILE A 185 -2.86 24.45 -5.90
C ILE A 185 -2.75 22.98 -6.21
N ALA A 186 -1.55 22.41 -6.22
CA ALA A 186 -1.33 20.98 -6.41
C ALA A 186 -2.06 20.15 -5.33
N ILE A 187 -1.93 20.49 -4.05
CA ILE A 187 -2.63 19.81 -2.95
C ILE A 187 -4.15 19.97 -3.08
N ALA A 188 -4.64 21.18 -3.37
CA ALA A 188 -6.07 21.42 -3.56
C ALA A 188 -6.65 20.57 -4.70
N ALA A 189 -5.95 20.51 -5.84
CA ALA A 189 -6.35 19.67 -6.98
C ALA A 189 -6.42 18.18 -6.61
N ILE A 190 -5.42 17.66 -5.87
CA ILE A 190 -5.45 16.28 -5.37
C ILE A 190 -6.63 16.04 -4.42
N GLY A 191 -6.95 16.98 -3.55
CA GLY A 191 -8.11 16.92 -2.67
C GLY A 191 -9.43 16.88 -3.46
N VAL A 192 -9.58 17.71 -4.49
CA VAL A 192 -10.75 17.74 -5.38
C VAL A 192 -10.87 16.42 -6.16
N LEU A 193 -9.77 15.91 -6.73
CA LEU A 193 -9.76 14.61 -7.42
C LEU A 193 -10.11 13.46 -6.47
N GLY A 194 -9.62 13.52 -5.23
CA GLY A 194 -9.99 12.58 -4.18
C GLY A 194 -11.48 12.61 -3.85
N LEU A 195 -12.09 13.80 -3.75
CA LEU A 195 -13.54 13.95 -3.57
C LEU A 195 -14.32 13.41 -4.77
N ALA A 196 -13.91 13.75 -5.99
CA ALA A 196 -14.55 13.25 -7.21
C ALA A 196 -14.51 11.71 -7.27
N ALA A 197 -13.35 11.11 -6.98
CA ALA A 197 -13.20 9.65 -6.90
C ALA A 197 -14.05 9.05 -5.78
N THR A 198 -14.18 9.73 -4.63
CA THR A 198 -15.04 9.31 -3.52
C THR A 198 -16.52 9.34 -3.90
N LEU A 199 -16.97 10.36 -4.60
CA LEU A 199 -18.34 10.47 -5.09
C LEU A 199 -18.65 9.39 -6.13
N ALA A 200 -17.72 9.15 -7.07
CA ALA A 200 -17.83 8.05 -8.02
C ALA A 200 -17.87 6.68 -7.32
N PHE A 201 -17.01 6.45 -6.35
CA PHE A 201 -17.02 5.25 -5.50
C PHE A 201 -18.38 5.06 -4.83
N ARG A 202 -18.91 6.08 -4.15
CA ARG A 202 -20.20 6.03 -3.46
C ARG A 202 -21.37 5.74 -4.40
N ALA A 203 -21.36 6.34 -5.59
CA ALA A 203 -22.42 6.16 -6.59
C ALA A 203 -22.39 4.76 -7.24
N LEU A 204 -21.21 4.18 -7.36
CA LEU A 204 -21.01 2.89 -8.03
C LEU A 204 -21.10 1.70 -7.10
N LEU A 205 -20.61 1.80 -5.85
CA LEU A 205 -20.50 0.65 -4.97
C LEU A 205 -21.88 0.09 -4.59
N PRO A 206 -22.18 -1.18 -4.93
CA PRO A 206 -23.40 -1.83 -4.47
C PRO A 206 -23.41 -1.99 -2.93
N PRO A 207 -24.62 -2.05 -2.31
CA PRO A 207 -24.71 -2.32 -0.89
C PRO A 207 -24.18 -3.73 -0.56
N SER A 208 -23.56 -3.87 0.61
CA SER A 208 -23.16 -5.19 1.15
C SER A 208 -24.39 -6.01 1.47
N ARG A 209 -24.47 -7.24 0.95
CA ARG A 209 -25.58 -8.18 1.14
C ARG A 209 -25.19 -9.38 2.01
N HIS A 210 -23.91 -9.78 1.94
CA HIS A 210 -23.37 -10.93 2.69
C HIS A 210 -22.70 -10.53 3.99
N PHE A 211 -22.48 -9.22 4.20
CA PHE A 211 -21.90 -8.74 5.45
C PHE A 211 -22.90 -8.82 6.59
N THR A 212 -22.63 -9.67 7.55
CA THR A 212 -23.32 -9.70 8.83
C THR A 212 -22.42 -9.10 9.90
N PRO A 213 -22.83 -7.99 10.55
CA PRO A 213 -22.05 -7.43 11.66
C PRO A 213 -21.86 -8.47 12.76
N ARG A 214 -20.61 -8.83 13.02
CA ARG A 214 -20.27 -9.69 14.16
C ARG A 214 -19.80 -8.79 15.29
N ARG A 215 -20.23 -9.06 16.51
CA ARG A 215 -19.59 -8.45 17.70
C ARG A 215 -18.17 -8.98 17.69
N GLY A 216 -17.19 -8.08 17.63
CA GLY A 216 -15.78 -8.42 17.46
C GLY A 216 -15.29 -9.42 18.51
N LEU A 217 -14.26 -10.14 18.18
CA LEU A 217 -13.55 -11.00 19.12
C LEU A 217 -13.13 -10.18 20.35
N GLY A 218 -13.25 -10.72 21.55
CA GLY A 218 -12.79 -10.04 22.77
C GLY A 218 -11.29 -9.73 22.72
N PHE A 219 -10.85 -8.69 23.42
CA PHE A 219 -9.45 -8.24 23.45
C PHE A 219 -8.46 -9.40 23.76
N ALA A 220 -8.85 -10.32 24.65
CA ALA A 220 -8.04 -11.50 25.00
C ALA A 220 -7.82 -12.43 23.78
N GLN A 221 -8.83 -12.61 22.93
CA GLN A 221 -8.75 -13.46 21.74
C GLN A 221 -7.87 -12.80 20.67
N HIS A 222 -7.95 -11.48 20.50
CA HIS A 222 -7.05 -10.73 19.61
C HIS A 222 -5.60 -10.80 20.08
N ARG A 223 -5.35 -10.63 21.38
CA ARG A 223 -4.00 -10.75 21.96
C ARG A 223 -3.43 -12.16 21.76
N ALA A 224 -4.24 -13.18 21.96
CA ALA A 224 -3.81 -14.57 21.75
C ALA A 224 -3.51 -14.86 20.27
N ALA A 225 -4.30 -14.32 19.33
CA ALA A 225 -4.04 -14.44 17.91
C ALA A 225 -2.74 -13.70 17.51
N LEU A 226 -2.53 -12.51 18.04
CA LEU A 226 -1.30 -11.74 17.83
C LEU A 226 -0.07 -12.49 18.32
N ALA A 227 -0.13 -13.04 19.55
CA ALA A 227 0.95 -13.84 20.12
C ALA A 227 1.26 -15.07 19.27
N ARG A 228 0.24 -15.76 18.72
CA ARG A 228 0.45 -16.89 17.81
C ARG A 228 1.19 -16.50 16.54
N HIS A 229 0.88 -15.35 15.94
CA HIS A 229 1.55 -14.88 14.72
C HIS A 229 2.98 -14.42 14.97
N LEU A 230 3.28 -13.91 16.17
CA LEU A 230 4.63 -13.45 16.52
C LEU A 230 5.51 -14.56 17.07
N ALA A 231 4.96 -15.52 17.82
CA ALA A 231 5.73 -16.55 18.51
C ALA A 231 5.54 -17.97 17.93
N GLY A 232 4.47 -18.23 17.17
CA GLY A 232 4.14 -19.57 16.72
C GLY A 232 4.99 -20.10 15.55
N ARG A 233 5.18 -19.28 14.53
CA ARG A 233 6.00 -19.61 13.34
C ARG A 233 7.03 -18.50 13.13
N ARG A 234 8.31 -18.85 13.20
CA ARG A 234 9.43 -17.89 13.06
C ARG A 234 9.47 -17.20 11.70
N GLU A 235 8.89 -17.81 10.67
CA GLU A 235 8.83 -17.26 9.31
C GLU A 235 7.96 -16.01 9.21
N LEU A 236 6.86 -15.93 9.97
CA LEU A 236 5.94 -14.76 9.92
C LEU A 236 6.62 -13.46 10.40
N PRO A 237 7.26 -13.37 11.56
CA PRO A 237 7.99 -12.17 11.97
C PRO A 237 9.08 -11.75 10.97
N VAL A 238 9.77 -12.71 10.35
CA VAL A 238 10.80 -12.40 9.33
C VAL A 238 10.14 -11.82 8.07
N LEU A 239 8.97 -12.32 7.65
CA LEU A 239 8.21 -11.74 6.54
C LEU A 239 7.65 -10.36 6.89
N PHE A 240 7.28 -10.09 8.14
CA PHE A 240 6.92 -8.74 8.60
C PHE A 240 8.13 -7.79 8.55
N ALA A 241 9.30 -8.26 8.98
CA ALA A 241 10.55 -7.51 8.85
C ALA A 241 10.89 -7.25 7.37
N MET A 242 10.66 -8.21 6.47
CA MET A 242 10.81 -8.00 5.03
C MET A 242 9.89 -6.90 4.49
N ALA A 243 8.63 -6.83 4.95
CA ALA A 243 7.73 -5.73 4.57
C ALA A 243 8.28 -4.36 4.98
N PHE A 244 8.80 -4.26 6.22
CA PHE A 244 9.45 -3.06 6.74
C PHE A 244 10.68 -2.67 5.91
N ILE A 245 11.54 -3.61 5.60
CA ILE A 245 12.77 -3.42 4.82
C ILE A 245 12.47 -2.95 3.40
N LEU A 246 11.62 -3.69 2.69
CA LEU A 246 11.30 -3.41 1.29
C LEU A 246 10.65 -2.04 1.15
N MET A 247 9.63 -1.74 1.96
CA MET A 247 8.92 -0.47 1.89
C MET A 247 9.76 0.69 2.42
N GLY A 248 10.52 0.46 3.48
CA GLY A 248 11.42 1.47 4.04
C GLY A 248 12.47 1.91 3.02
N GLY A 249 13.16 0.96 2.37
CA GLY A 249 14.15 1.27 1.34
C GLY A 249 13.54 1.96 0.11
N PHE A 250 12.40 1.43 -0.36
CA PHE A 250 11.69 1.98 -1.50
C PHE A 250 11.25 3.43 -1.29
N VAL A 251 10.54 3.72 -0.20
CA VAL A 251 10.05 5.08 0.09
C VAL A 251 11.20 6.05 0.34
N THR A 252 12.25 5.61 1.00
CA THR A 252 13.42 6.45 1.26
C THR A 252 14.04 6.96 -0.03
N LEU A 253 14.29 6.10 -1.01
CA LEU A 253 14.80 6.54 -2.31
C LEU A 253 13.89 7.56 -2.99
N TYR A 254 12.60 7.30 -3.00
CA TYR A 254 11.64 8.22 -3.61
C TYR A 254 11.47 9.55 -2.86
N ASN A 255 11.67 9.58 -1.55
CA ASN A 255 11.61 10.83 -0.78
C ASN A 255 12.76 11.77 -1.10
N TYR A 256 13.94 11.24 -1.42
CA TYR A 256 15.16 12.05 -1.57
C TYR A 256 15.65 12.18 -3.01
N VAL A 257 15.13 11.39 -3.96
CA VAL A 257 15.52 11.54 -5.38
C VAL A 257 15.17 12.90 -5.94
N GLY A 258 14.05 13.51 -5.50
CA GLY A 258 13.66 14.85 -5.91
C GLY A 258 14.71 15.90 -5.51
N TYR A 259 15.19 15.87 -4.28
CA TYR A 259 16.26 16.76 -3.83
C TYR A 259 17.54 16.62 -4.66
N ARG A 260 17.91 15.39 -5.04
CA ARG A 260 19.08 15.15 -5.87
C ARG A 260 18.92 15.73 -7.27
N LEU A 261 17.76 15.56 -7.89
CA LEU A 261 17.56 15.95 -9.28
C LEU A 261 17.23 17.44 -9.45
N LEU A 262 16.74 18.09 -8.41
CA LEU A 262 16.62 19.57 -8.36
C LEU A 262 17.98 20.26 -8.22
N ALA A 263 18.93 19.63 -7.53
CA ALA A 263 20.26 20.18 -7.31
C ALA A 263 21.16 20.06 -8.56
N PRO A 264 22.18 20.94 -8.71
CA PRO A 264 23.22 20.74 -9.72
C PRO A 264 23.89 19.36 -9.58
N PRO A 265 24.33 18.74 -10.67
CA PRO A 265 24.37 19.24 -12.06
C PRO A 265 23.05 19.05 -12.83
N TYR A 266 22.00 18.47 -12.24
CA TYR A 266 20.78 18.10 -12.96
C TYR A 266 19.83 19.28 -13.16
N SER A 267 19.60 20.06 -12.13
CA SER A 267 18.73 21.26 -12.12
C SER A 267 17.38 21.03 -12.83
N MET A 268 16.77 19.86 -12.58
CA MET A 268 15.48 19.49 -13.17
C MET A 268 14.35 20.28 -12.53
N ASN A 269 13.25 20.50 -13.25
CA ASN A 269 12.03 21.10 -12.72
C ASN A 269 11.13 20.08 -12.00
N GLN A 270 10.15 20.58 -11.25
CA GLN A 270 9.21 19.77 -10.47
C GLN A 270 8.36 18.82 -11.33
N ALA A 271 7.96 19.24 -12.54
CA ALA A 271 7.22 18.41 -13.46
C ALA A 271 8.02 17.16 -13.88
N THR A 272 9.31 17.34 -14.20
CA THR A 272 10.20 16.22 -14.56
C THR A 272 10.39 15.26 -13.39
N ILE A 273 10.51 15.78 -12.15
CA ILE A 273 10.59 14.94 -10.95
C ILE A 273 9.29 14.18 -10.75
N GLY A 274 8.14 14.83 -10.93
CA GLY A 274 6.83 14.18 -10.92
C GLY A 274 6.73 13.06 -11.95
N ALA A 275 7.29 13.26 -13.17
CA ALA A 275 7.26 12.26 -14.24
C ALA A 275 8.06 10.98 -13.90
N ILE A 276 9.07 11.04 -13.03
CA ILE A 276 9.81 9.85 -12.58
C ILE A 276 8.86 8.80 -11.96
N PHE A 277 7.79 9.25 -11.35
CA PHE A 277 6.81 8.34 -10.74
C PHE A 277 6.01 7.51 -11.76
N VAL A 278 6.08 7.80 -13.06
CA VAL A 278 5.55 6.94 -14.13
C VAL A 278 6.21 5.55 -14.09
N VAL A 279 7.43 5.46 -13.59
CA VAL A 279 8.14 4.18 -13.35
C VAL A 279 7.35 3.22 -12.45
N TYR A 280 6.38 3.71 -11.65
CA TYR A 280 5.46 2.83 -10.90
C TYR A 280 4.69 1.84 -11.78
N LEU A 281 4.49 2.13 -13.06
CA LEU A 281 3.88 1.20 -14.01
C LEU A 281 4.67 -0.10 -14.15
N VAL A 282 5.99 -0.08 -13.93
CA VAL A 282 6.83 -1.28 -13.86
C VAL A 282 6.33 -2.24 -12.77
N GLY A 283 5.80 -1.68 -11.65
CA GLY A 283 5.24 -2.47 -10.55
C GLY A 283 3.97 -3.25 -10.94
N VAL A 284 3.17 -2.71 -11.87
CA VAL A 284 1.96 -3.37 -12.37
C VAL A 284 2.31 -4.68 -13.08
N VAL A 285 3.45 -4.71 -13.77
CA VAL A 285 3.97 -5.91 -14.44
C VAL A 285 4.72 -6.83 -13.46
N ALA A 286 5.50 -6.24 -12.55
CA ALA A 286 6.34 -6.98 -11.61
C ALA A 286 5.54 -7.88 -10.65
N SER A 287 4.40 -7.40 -10.14
CA SER A 287 3.60 -8.14 -9.15
C SER A 287 3.02 -9.45 -9.69
N PRO A 288 2.27 -9.51 -10.80
CA PRO A 288 1.74 -10.77 -11.32
C PRO A 288 2.86 -11.68 -11.87
N TRP A 289 3.93 -11.11 -12.43
CA TRP A 289 5.08 -11.89 -12.89
C TRP A 289 5.76 -12.61 -11.72
N SER A 290 6.02 -11.90 -10.61
CA SER A 290 6.67 -12.50 -9.44
C SER A 290 5.80 -13.58 -8.79
N GLY A 291 4.47 -13.45 -8.82
CA GLY A 291 3.54 -14.47 -8.34
C GLY A 291 3.71 -15.79 -9.11
N ARG A 292 3.72 -15.73 -10.43
CA ARG A 292 3.96 -16.91 -11.29
C ARG A 292 5.34 -17.53 -11.06
N MET A 293 6.38 -16.70 -10.95
CA MET A 293 7.74 -17.17 -10.67
C MET A 293 7.86 -17.78 -9.28
N ALA A 294 7.14 -17.27 -8.28
CA ALA A 294 7.13 -17.82 -6.95
C ALA A 294 6.48 -19.21 -6.88
N ASP A 295 5.48 -19.47 -7.70
CA ASP A 295 4.86 -20.79 -7.80
C ASP A 295 5.76 -21.80 -8.52
N SER A 296 6.58 -21.39 -9.51
CA SER A 296 7.45 -22.27 -10.28
C SER A 296 8.85 -22.45 -9.66
N LEU A 297 9.49 -21.39 -9.17
CA LEU A 297 10.88 -21.40 -8.68
C LEU A 297 10.96 -21.47 -7.14
N GLY A 298 9.84 -21.26 -6.43
CA GLY A 298 9.80 -21.11 -4.99
C GLY A 298 9.93 -19.65 -4.54
N ARG A 299 9.24 -19.31 -3.44
CA ARG A 299 9.12 -17.93 -2.92
C ARG A 299 10.43 -17.36 -2.42
N GLY A 300 11.23 -18.17 -1.76
CA GLY A 300 12.52 -17.75 -1.25
C GLY A 300 13.51 -17.35 -2.34
N ARG A 301 13.47 -17.99 -3.52
CA ARG A 301 14.32 -17.60 -4.64
C ARG A 301 13.88 -16.27 -5.24
N VAL A 302 12.58 -16.10 -5.44
CA VAL A 302 12.01 -14.85 -5.97
C VAL A 302 12.27 -13.68 -5.03
N LEU A 303 12.14 -13.89 -3.72
CA LEU A 303 12.41 -12.86 -2.72
C LEU A 303 13.90 -12.44 -2.72
N ILE A 304 14.83 -13.39 -2.82
CA ILE A 304 16.27 -13.10 -2.98
C ILE A 304 16.52 -12.30 -4.24
N ALA A 305 16.00 -12.74 -5.39
CA ALA A 305 16.15 -12.05 -6.67
C ALA A 305 15.60 -10.61 -6.60
N SER A 306 14.45 -10.43 -5.98
CA SER A 306 13.84 -9.11 -5.77
C SER A 306 14.75 -8.16 -5.01
N VAL A 307 15.34 -8.61 -3.89
CA VAL A 307 16.26 -7.80 -3.09
C VAL A 307 17.57 -7.52 -3.85
N VAL A 308 18.10 -8.49 -4.57
CA VAL A 308 19.32 -8.31 -5.41
C VAL A 308 19.06 -7.28 -6.51
N ILE A 309 17.90 -7.33 -7.17
CA ILE A 309 17.51 -6.32 -8.18
C ILE A 309 17.39 -4.93 -7.53
N MET A 310 16.82 -4.82 -6.33
CA MET A 310 16.80 -3.55 -5.61
C MET A 310 18.21 -3.04 -5.29
N LEU A 311 19.12 -3.89 -4.82
CA LEU A 311 20.51 -3.52 -4.53
C LEU A 311 21.23 -3.03 -5.78
N ALA A 312 21.09 -3.76 -6.91
CA ALA A 312 21.62 -3.34 -8.20
C ALA A 312 21.05 -1.98 -8.63
N GLY A 313 19.74 -1.79 -8.43
CA GLY A 313 19.08 -0.52 -8.70
C GLY A 313 19.64 0.63 -7.84
N VAL A 314 19.86 0.40 -6.56
CA VAL A 314 20.51 1.39 -5.66
C VAL A 314 21.90 1.75 -6.18
N ALA A 315 22.70 0.77 -6.55
CA ALA A 315 24.05 0.99 -7.12
C ALA A 315 24.00 1.82 -8.40
N LEU A 316 23.07 1.54 -9.32
CA LEU A 316 22.87 2.31 -10.55
C LEU A 316 22.51 3.76 -10.24
N THR A 317 21.74 4.02 -9.19
CA THR A 317 21.42 5.41 -8.81
C THR A 317 22.63 6.20 -8.30
N LEU A 318 23.75 5.59 -7.99
CA LEU A 318 24.99 6.32 -7.60
C LEU A 318 25.72 6.92 -8.80
N LEU A 319 25.44 6.41 -10.00
CA LEU A 319 26.01 6.96 -11.23
C LEU A 319 25.46 8.34 -11.55
N GLN A 320 26.21 9.13 -12.31
CA GLN A 320 25.83 10.49 -12.69
C GLN A 320 24.81 10.56 -13.85
N PRO A 321 24.86 9.72 -14.89
CA PRO A 321 23.93 9.84 -16.00
C PRO A 321 22.49 9.65 -15.57
N VAL A 322 21.60 10.59 -15.98
CA VAL A 322 20.16 10.55 -15.66
C VAL A 322 19.52 9.23 -16.07
N ALA A 323 19.92 8.68 -17.22
CA ALA A 323 19.44 7.37 -17.69
C ALA A 323 19.78 6.24 -16.70
N ALA A 324 20.96 6.25 -16.08
CA ALA A 324 21.36 5.28 -15.07
C ALA A 324 20.53 5.44 -13.78
N ILE A 325 20.27 6.69 -13.37
CA ILE A 325 19.40 6.98 -12.22
C ILE A 325 17.98 6.46 -12.49
N ALA A 326 17.41 6.77 -13.64
CA ALA A 326 16.06 6.32 -14.03
C ALA A 326 15.96 4.79 -14.09
N CYS A 327 16.97 4.13 -14.70
CA CYS A 327 17.06 2.67 -14.74
C CYS A 327 17.19 2.07 -13.33
N GLY A 328 18.02 2.70 -12.47
CA GLY A 328 18.16 2.32 -11.06
C GLY A 328 16.84 2.40 -10.28
N ILE A 329 16.08 3.48 -10.46
CA ILE A 329 14.75 3.65 -9.86
C ILE A 329 13.79 2.58 -10.40
N ALA A 330 13.85 2.26 -11.71
CA ALA A 330 13.03 1.21 -12.30
C ALA A 330 13.35 -0.17 -11.71
N CYS A 331 14.64 -0.51 -11.55
CA CYS A 331 15.08 -1.75 -10.89
C CYS A 331 14.59 -1.82 -9.42
N VAL A 332 14.74 -0.72 -8.66
CA VAL A 332 14.25 -0.66 -7.28
C VAL A 332 12.74 -0.86 -7.24
N THR A 333 12.00 -0.23 -8.15
CA THR A 333 10.55 -0.35 -8.24
C THR A 333 10.13 -1.78 -8.59
N PHE A 334 10.75 -2.38 -9.60
CA PHE A 334 10.50 -3.77 -9.97
C PHE A 334 10.74 -4.72 -8.79
N GLY A 335 11.94 -4.63 -8.19
CA GLY A 335 12.32 -5.49 -7.07
C GLY A 335 11.41 -5.31 -5.86
N PHE A 336 11.02 -4.07 -5.55
CA PHE A 336 10.08 -3.78 -4.48
C PHE A 336 8.71 -4.45 -4.70
N PHE A 337 8.08 -4.24 -5.85
CA PHE A 337 6.76 -4.81 -6.14
C PHE A 337 6.81 -6.34 -6.22
N ALA A 338 7.85 -6.91 -6.81
CA ALA A 338 8.05 -8.36 -6.87
C ALA A 338 8.25 -8.96 -5.47
N GLY A 339 9.10 -8.36 -4.65
CA GLY A 339 9.38 -8.80 -3.27
C GLY A 339 8.17 -8.65 -2.36
N HIS A 340 7.48 -7.50 -2.43
CA HIS A 340 6.27 -7.24 -1.65
C HIS A 340 5.14 -8.22 -1.98
N SER A 341 4.87 -8.44 -3.26
CA SER A 341 3.85 -9.39 -3.72
C SER A 341 4.16 -10.81 -3.24
N THR A 342 5.42 -11.24 -3.37
CA THR A 342 5.88 -12.56 -2.91
C THR A 342 5.77 -12.71 -1.39
N ALA A 343 6.24 -11.72 -0.62
CA ALA A 343 6.22 -11.78 0.84
C ALA A 343 4.79 -11.74 1.40
N SER A 344 3.92 -10.85 0.88
CA SER A 344 2.52 -10.75 1.31
C SER A 344 1.74 -12.03 0.99
N GLY A 345 1.93 -12.60 -0.20
CA GLY A 345 1.34 -13.89 -0.58
C GLY A 345 1.82 -15.04 0.30
N TRP A 346 3.09 -15.01 0.72
CA TRP A 346 3.64 -16.02 1.63
C TRP A 346 3.04 -15.93 3.03
N VAL A 347 2.87 -14.71 3.57
CA VAL A 347 2.14 -14.49 4.83
C VAL A 347 0.73 -15.08 4.78
N GLY A 348 -0.02 -14.84 3.70
CA GLY A 348 -1.38 -15.37 3.52
C GLY A 348 -1.44 -16.91 3.50
N ARG A 349 -0.39 -17.58 3.04
CA ARG A 349 -0.29 -19.06 3.04
C ARG A 349 0.10 -19.62 4.40
N LEU A 350 1.04 -18.98 5.10
CA LEU A 350 1.53 -19.45 6.40
C LEU A 350 0.51 -19.20 7.52
N ALA A 351 -0.29 -18.17 7.41
CA ALA A 351 -1.34 -17.86 8.37
C ALA A 351 -2.56 -18.78 8.16
N THR A 352 -2.55 -19.95 8.80
CA THR A 352 -3.65 -20.92 8.72
C THR A 352 -4.90 -20.45 9.48
N GLN A 353 -4.72 -19.68 10.55
CA GLN A 353 -5.78 -19.06 11.35
C GLN A 353 -5.52 -17.55 11.46
N GLY A 354 -6.57 -16.74 11.54
CA GLY A 354 -6.44 -15.29 11.71
C GLY A 354 -5.72 -14.60 10.54
N LYS A 355 -5.98 -15.00 9.29
CA LYS A 355 -5.34 -14.44 8.08
C LYS A 355 -5.42 -12.91 8.02
N GLY A 356 -6.56 -12.32 8.43
CA GLY A 356 -6.74 -10.87 8.48
C GLY A 356 -5.79 -10.19 9.46
N GLN A 357 -5.54 -10.79 10.63
CA GLN A 357 -4.62 -10.26 11.64
C GLN A 357 -3.16 -10.37 11.17
N ALA A 358 -2.78 -11.47 10.52
CA ALA A 358 -1.45 -11.61 9.92
C ALA A 358 -1.23 -10.58 8.80
N ALA A 359 -2.22 -10.34 7.95
CA ALA A 359 -2.18 -9.28 6.93
C ALA A 359 -2.09 -7.88 7.56
N ALA A 360 -2.82 -7.62 8.65
CA ALA A 360 -2.75 -6.35 9.38
C ALA A 360 -1.35 -6.10 9.99
N LEU A 361 -0.72 -7.13 10.56
CA LEU A 361 0.66 -7.06 11.07
C LEU A 361 1.68 -6.81 9.94
N TYR A 362 1.49 -7.46 8.80
CA TYR A 362 2.31 -7.24 7.62
C TYR A 362 2.22 -5.78 7.14
N LEU A 363 1.00 -5.26 7.02
CA LEU A 363 0.75 -3.87 6.61
C LEU A 363 1.22 -2.86 7.66
N LEU A 364 1.07 -3.17 8.96
CA LEU A 364 1.63 -2.36 10.04
C LEU A 364 3.15 -2.21 9.84
N SER A 365 3.87 -3.33 9.68
CA SER A 365 5.32 -3.33 9.46
C SER A 365 5.71 -2.61 8.18
N TYR A 366 4.95 -2.81 7.10
CA TYR A 366 5.11 -2.14 5.80
C TYR A 366 5.05 -0.61 5.92
N TYR A 367 4.00 -0.07 6.54
CA TYR A 367 3.84 1.37 6.69
C TYR A 367 4.77 1.97 7.76
N LEU A 368 5.13 1.21 8.80
CA LEU A 368 6.17 1.63 9.75
C LEU A 368 7.55 1.73 9.07
N GLY A 369 7.88 0.82 8.16
CA GLY A 369 9.08 0.92 7.32
C GLY A 369 9.10 2.22 6.51
N SER A 370 7.99 2.54 5.84
CA SER A 370 7.81 3.81 5.12
C SER A 370 8.00 5.03 6.03
N SER A 371 7.39 5.01 7.21
CA SER A 371 7.39 6.15 8.13
C SER A 371 8.78 6.35 8.77
N ILE A 372 9.36 5.29 9.35
CA ILE A 372 10.59 5.37 10.15
C ILE A 372 11.81 5.53 9.25
N VAL A 373 11.98 4.63 8.28
CA VAL A 373 13.17 4.66 7.40
C VAL A 373 13.09 5.85 6.45
N GLY A 374 11.88 6.17 5.94
CA GLY A 374 11.64 7.34 5.11
C GLY A 374 12.09 8.65 5.78
N SER A 375 11.81 8.83 7.07
CA SER A 375 12.27 10.01 7.83
C SER A 375 13.76 9.93 8.15
N LEU A 376 14.25 8.74 8.54
CA LEU A 376 15.66 8.55 8.89
C LEU A 376 16.58 8.88 7.71
N GLY A 377 16.15 8.59 6.49
CA GLY A 377 16.87 8.92 5.25
C GLY A 377 17.30 10.38 5.17
N GLY A 378 16.54 11.32 5.76
CA GLY A 378 16.90 12.74 5.77
C GLY A 378 18.12 13.07 6.58
N ARG A 379 18.41 12.35 7.64
CA ARG A 379 19.68 12.52 8.40
C ARG A 379 20.86 12.09 7.55
N PHE A 380 20.72 10.99 6.82
CA PHE A 380 21.75 10.50 5.89
C PHE A 380 21.92 11.42 4.68
N TRP A 381 20.82 11.98 4.18
CA TRP A 381 20.86 13.02 3.15
C TRP A 381 21.64 14.26 3.63
N SER A 382 21.34 14.77 4.81
CA SER A 382 22.01 15.97 5.35
C SER A 382 23.49 15.73 5.65
N ALA A 383 23.90 14.50 6.01
CA ALA A 383 25.27 14.16 6.32
C ALA A 383 26.14 13.90 5.08
N SER A 384 25.61 13.23 4.05
CA SER A 384 26.40 12.73 2.93
C SER A 384 25.66 12.76 1.59
N GLY A 385 24.59 13.53 1.48
CA GLY A 385 23.78 13.65 0.27
C GLY A 385 23.23 12.31 -0.19
N TRP A 386 23.17 12.11 -1.50
CA TRP A 386 22.63 10.88 -2.09
C TRP A 386 23.39 9.61 -1.70
N ALA A 387 24.72 9.70 -1.56
CA ALA A 387 25.53 8.56 -1.15
C ALA A 387 25.13 8.03 0.24
N GLY A 388 24.81 8.94 1.18
CA GLY A 388 24.29 8.57 2.50
C GLY A 388 22.93 7.84 2.41
N VAL A 389 22.01 8.37 1.62
CA VAL A 389 20.70 7.73 1.39
C VAL A 389 20.87 6.32 0.78
N ALA A 390 21.69 6.21 -0.24
CA ALA A 390 21.97 4.94 -0.90
C ALA A 390 22.63 3.92 0.05
N ALA A 391 23.57 4.36 0.91
CA ALA A 391 24.20 3.52 1.91
C ALA A 391 23.21 3.01 2.96
N LEU A 392 22.32 3.86 3.47
CA LEU A 392 21.25 3.45 4.38
C LEU A 392 20.37 2.36 3.75
N VAL A 393 19.91 2.61 2.51
CA VAL A 393 19.02 1.67 1.81
C VAL A 393 19.76 0.37 1.48
N ALA A 394 21.01 0.43 1.03
CA ALA A 394 21.82 -0.76 0.74
C ALA A 394 22.04 -1.61 2.01
N THR A 395 22.34 -0.99 3.16
CA THR A 395 22.49 -1.68 4.44
C THR A 395 21.20 -2.40 4.83
N LEU A 396 20.07 -1.72 4.72
CA LEU A 396 18.76 -2.29 5.03
C LEU A 396 18.42 -3.47 4.10
N LEU A 397 18.66 -3.33 2.80
CA LEU A 397 18.45 -4.38 1.81
C LEU A 397 19.41 -5.56 1.99
N THR A 398 20.64 -5.34 2.45
CA THR A 398 21.58 -6.42 2.78
C THR A 398 21.06 -7.26 3.96
N ALA A 399 20.50 -6.61 4.99
CA ALA A 399 19.79 -7.33 6.06
C ALA A 399 18.57 -8.09 5.51
N GLY A 400 17.84 -7.49 4.56
CA GLY A 400 16.73 -8.14 3.84
C GLY A 400 17.19 -9.36 3.03
N LEU A 401 18.37 -9.29 2.41
CA LEU A 401 18.94 -10.43 1.68
C LEU A 401 19.27 -11.60 2.61
N ALA A 402 19.83 -11.32 3.78
CA ALA A 402 20.07 -12.34 4.80
C ALA A 402 18.77 -12.98 5.28
N ALA A 403 17.73 -12.17 5.53
CA ALA A 403 16.40 -12.66 5.91
C ALA A 403 15.77 -13.52 4.81
N ALA A 404 15.84 -13.10 3.55
CA ALA A 404 15.35 -13.85 2.38
C ALA A 404 16.10 -15.18 2.20
N ALA A 405 17.42 -15.20 2.41
CA ALA A 405 18.23 -16.40 2.35
C ALA A 405 17.85 -17.40 3.47
N TRP A 406 17.58 -16.88 4.67
CA TRP A 406 17.10 -17.71 5.79
C TRP A 406 15.72 -18.31 5.48
N LEU A 407 14.77 -17.50 4.99
CA LEU A 407 13.43 -17.96 4.57
C LEU A 407 13.53 -19.06 3.49
N ARG A 408 14.43 -18.90 2.51
CA ARG A 408 14.65 -19.93 1.48
C ARG A 408 15.15 -21.25 2.07
N ARG A 409 16.04 -21.20 3.06
CA ARG A 409 16.52 -22.43 3.73
C ARG A 409 15.36 -23.14 4.45
N ARG A 410 14.50 -22.40 5.12
CA ARG A 410 13.30 -22.93 5.80
C ARG A 410 12.29 -23.51 4.81
N GLU A 411 12.07 -22.84 3.66
CA GLU A 411 11.20 -23.35 2.59
C GLU A 411 11.70 -24.72 2.08
N ARG A 412 13.02 -24.91 1.91
CA ARG A 412 13.62 -26.17 1.44
C ARG A 412 13.53 -27.31 2.47
N SER A 413 13.58 -26.99 3.75
CA SER A 413 13.46 -28.00 4.81
C SER A 413 12.00 -28.46 5.06
N GLY A 414 11.02 -28.00 4.28
CA GLY A 414 9.62 -28.31 4.45
C GLY A 414 8.98 -27.69 5.71
N ALA A 415 9.67 -26.73 6.36
CA ALA A 415 9.24 -26.10 7.61
C ALA A 415 8.48 -24.78 7.38
N ALA A 416 8.37 -24.32 6.11
CA ALA A 416 7.75 -23.06 5.75
C ALA A 416 6.61 -23.22 4.70
#